data_46c0cbbe034b130f08d2b7520617292f
#
_entry.id   46c0cbbe034b130f08d2b7520617292f
#
_cell.length_a   1.000
_cell.length_b   1.000
_cell.length_c   1.000
_cell.angle_alpha   90.00
_cell.angle_beta   90.00
_cell.angle_gamma   90.00
#
_symmetry.space_group_name_H-M   'P 1'
#
loop_
_entity.id
_entity.type
_entity.pdbx_description
1 polymer ?
#
loop_
_entity_poly.entity_id
_entity_poly.type
_entity_poly.pdbx_seq_one_letter_code
_entity_poly.pdbx_strand_id
1 'polypeptide(L)'
;MKILRLHPGRFQAIFILAITALMPGITAAEGEAIRLSEPVDVTATHELFGATLPDHGKPLSLNDLINHNDKYQNQEVLLATRIAKVCQKKGCFFVAQEGAATARISFKDYSFFIPTDSGGKNVVLLGVYSRSSVSKKEAQHYDADLNETGASNPERYQYSIVASAVSIPRS
;
A
#
# COMPACT_ATOMS: atom_id res chain seq x y z
N MET A 1 -3.39 2.79 92.12
CA MET A 1 -3.86 1.59 91.39
C MET A 1 -4.93 2.03 90.43
N LYS A 2 -4.58 2.35 89.16
CA LYS A 2 -5.49 2.92 88.11
C LYS A 2 -5.71 1.83 87.06
N ILE A 3 -6.93 1.39 86.95
CA ILE A 3 -7.38 0.39 85.97
C ILE A 3 -7.62 1.02 84.69
N LEU A 4 -6.86 0.60 83.63
CA LEU A 4 -6.96 1.07 82.29
C LEU A 4 -8.03 0.28 81.53
N ARG A 5 -9.14 0.92 81.16
CA ARG A 5 -10.20 0.33 80.33
C ARG A 5 -9.82 0.31 78.88
N LEU A 6 -9.72 -0.89 78.30
CA LEU A 6 -9.63 -1.06 76.86
C LEU A 6 -10.99 -0.88 76.20
N HIS A 7 -11.02 -0.03 75.19
CA HIS A 7 -12.16 0.12 74.25
C HIS A 7 -12.02 -0.84 73.07
N PRO A 8 -13.07 -1.57 72.73
CA PRO A 8 -13.02 -2.42 71.52
C PRO A 8 -13.20 -1.53 70.25
N GLY A 9 -12.16 -1.53 69.42
CA GLY A 9 -12.18 -0.86 68.11
C GLY A 9 -13.13 -1.58 67.15
N ARG A 10 -14.04 -0.79 66.59
CA ARG A 10 -14.95 -1.22 65.50
C ARG A 10 -14.11 -1.36 64.21
N PHE A 11 -13.89 -2.56 63.69
CA PHE A 11 -13.37 -2.81 62.37
C PHE A 11 -14.45 -2.45 61.34
N GLN A 12 -14.31 -1.31 60.68
CA GLN A 12 -15.06 -1.00 59.47
C GLN A 12 -14.45 -1.73 58.29
N ALA A 13 -15.14 -2.73 57.80
CA ALA A 13 -14.79 -3.41 56.53
C ALA A 13 -15.09 -2.46 55.35
N ILE A 14 -14.05 -1.94 54.74
CA ILE A 14 -14.17 -1.14 53.51
C ILE A 14 -14.33 -2.15 52.36
N PHE A 15 -15.55 -2.24 51.83
CA PHE A 15 -15.86 -2.95 50.60
C PHE A 15 -15.37 -2.10 49.43
N ILE A 16 -14.20 -2.45 48.86
CA ILE A 16 -13.74 -1.84 47.59
C ILE A 16 -14.49 -2.52 46.46
N LEU A 17 -15.49 -1.80 45.94
CA LEU A 17 -16.23 -2.19 44.74
C LEU A 17 -15.32 -1.97 43.52
N ALA A 18 -14.70 -3.03 42.99
CA ALA A 18 -13.92 -2.96 41.75
C ALA A 18 -14.89 -2.78 40.58
N ILE A 19 -15.03 -1.55 40.09
CA ILE A 19 -15.73 -1.24 38.84
C ILE A 19 -14.78 -1.59 37.69
N THR A 20 -14.92 -2.78 37.11
CA THR A 20 -14.30 -3.15 35.84
C THR A 20 -14.98 -2.34 34.73
N ALA A 21 -14.35 -1.24 34.32
CA ALA A 21 -14.76 -0.47 33.14
C ALA A 21 -14.55 -1.35 31.89
N LEU A 22 -15.64 -1.88 31.35
CA LEU A 22 -15.67 -2.54 30.04
C LEU A 22 -15.50 -1.44 28.99
N MET A 23 -14.25 -1.21 28.52
CA MET A 23 -14.00 -0.31 27.41
C MET A 23 -14.53 -0.96 26.12
N PRO A 24 -15.49 -0.37 25.41
CA PRO A 24 -15.85 -0.84 24.08
C PRO A 24 -14.64 -0.62 23.17
N GLY A 25 -14.11 -1.71 22.62
CA GLY A 25 -13.07 -1.62 21.59
C GLY A 25 -13.62 -0.79 20.43
N ILE A 26 -12.96 0.31 20.11
CA ILE A 26 -13.22 1.09 18.90
C ILE A 26 -12.66 0.25 17.76
N THR A 27 -13.50 -0.56 17.13
CA THR A 27 -13.20 -1.14 15.81
C THR A 27 -13.20 0.02 14.84
N ALA A 28 -12.01 0.46 14.39
CA ALA A 28 -11.89 1.32 13.22
C ALA A 28 -12.56 0.59 12.06
N ALA A 29 -13.65 1.13 11.55
CA ALA A 29 -14.24 0.66 10.30
C ALA A 29 -13.21 0.97 9.20
N GLU A 30 -12.49 -0.05 8.72
CA GLU A 30 -11.76 0.06 7.48
C GLU A 30 -12.80 0.35 6.40
N GLY A 31 -12.65 1.50 5.73
CA GLY A 31 -13.55 1.89 4.65
C GLY A 31 -13.59 0.80 3.60
N GLU A 32 -14.77 0.50 3.08
CA GLU A 32 -14.96 -0.50 2.03
C GLU A 32 -14.06 -0.20 0.84
N ALA A 33 -13.33 -1.22 0.35
CA ALA A 33 -12.43 -1.09 -0.78
C ALA A 33 -13.18 -0.73 -2.06
N ILE A 34 -12.71 0.30 -2.76
CA ILE A 34 -13.28 0.67 -4.07
C ILE A 34 -12.73 -0.29 -5.11
N ARG A 35 -13.62 -0.97 -5.82
CA ARG A 35 -13.33 -1.91 -6.91
C ARG A 35 -14.12 -1.47 -8.15
N LEU A 36 -13.46 -0.77 -9.07
CA LEU A 36 -14.11 -0.23 -10.29
C LEU A 36 -13.95 -1.14 -11.51
N SER A 37 -13.06 -2.14 -11.43
CA SER A 37 -12.86 -3.12 -12.51
C SER A 37 -13.01 -4.52 -11.95
N GLU A 38 -13.64 -5.40 -12.75
CA GLU A 38 -13.64 -6.82 -12.49
C GLU A 38 -12.32 -7.44 -12.96
N PRO A 39 -11.78 -8.44 -12.25
CA PRO A 39 -10.63 -9.21 -12.73
C PRO A 39 -11.00 -9.98 -14.00
N VAL A 40 -10.08 -10.09 -14.93
CA VAL A 40 -10.24 -10.88 -16.16
C VAL A 40 -10.01 -12.37 -15.93
N ASP A 41 -9.32 -12.72 -14.85
CA ASP A 41 -9.12 -14.09 -14.37
C ASP A 41 -9.01 -14.12 -12.85
N VAL A 42 -9.53 -15.18 -12.24
CA VAL A 42 -9.53 -15.40 -10.78
C VAL A 42 -9.10 -16.82 -10.50
N THR A 43 -7.98 -16.95 -9.81
CA THR A 43 -7.49 -18.23 -9.27
C THR A 43 -7.77 -18.36 -7.77
N ALA A 44 -7.39 -19.48 -7.18
CA ALA A 44 -7.48 -19.64 -5.71
C ALA A 44 -6.63 -18.62 -4.94
N THR A 45 -5.55 -18.10 -5.53
CA THR A 45 -4.54 -17.27 -4.86
C THR A 45 -4.42 -15.87 -5.43
N HIS A 46 -4.86 -15.60 -6.65
CA HIS A 46 -4.64 -14.32 -7.34
C HIS A 46 -5.85 -13.88 -8.14
N GLU A 47 -5.97 -12.57 -8.33
CA GLU A 47 -6.85 -11.90 -9.28
C GLU A 47 -5.99 -11.22 -10.34
N LEU A 48 -6.33 -11.38 -11.62
CA LEU A 48 -5.66 -10.76 -12.75
C LEU A 48 -6.52 -9.63 -13.30
N PHE A 49 -5.93 -8.46 -13.46
CA PHE A 49 -6.57 -7.27 -14.04
C PHE A 49 -5.86 -6.89 -15.34
N GLY A 50 -6.63 -6.42 -16.34
CA GLY A 50 -6.15 -6.03 -17.65
C GLY A 50 -5.99 -7.20 -18.61
N ALA A 51 -4.84 -7.34 -19.26
CA ALA A 51 -4.54 -8.42 -20.19
C ALA A 51 -3.98 -9.67 -19.47
N THR A 52 -3.74 -10.74 -20.23
CA THR A 52 -3.06 -11.94 -19.72
C THR A 52 -1.58 -11.68 -19.48
N LEU A 53 -1.02 -12.31 -18.44
CA LEU A 53 0.41 -12.35 -18.24
C LEU A 53 1.04 -13.46 -19.10
N PRO A 54 2.31 -13.32 -19.51
CA PRO A 54 3.01 -14.41 -20.22
C PRO A 54 3.21 -15.63 -19.30
N ASP A 55 3.02 -16.82 -19.85
CA ASP A 55 3.18 -18.07 -19.12
C ASP A 55 4.65 -18.37 -18.75
N HIS A 56 5.59 -17.68 -19.38
CA HIS A 56 7.02 -17.89 -19.23
C HIS A 56 7.76 -16.58 -18.99
N GLY A 57 8.85 -16.67 -18.24
CA GLY A 57 9.72 -15.55 -17.94
C GLY A 57 9.88 -15.35 -16.44
N LYS A 58 11.09 -15.03 -16.03
CA LYS A 58 11.36 -14.65 -14.65
C LYS A 58 11.08 -13.14 -14.53
N PRO A 59 10.18 -12.70 -13.64
CA PRO A 59 9.98 -11.28 -13.39
C PRO A 59 11.28 -10.62 -12.92
N LEU A 60 11.53 -9.41 -13.40
CA LEU A 60 12.58 -8.53 -12.88
C LEU A 60 12.16 -8.03 -11.50
N SER A 61 13.12 -7.71 -10.65
CA SER A 61 12.88 -6.89 -9.48
C SER A 61 12.85 -5.39 -9.87
N LEU A 62 12.24 -4.55 -9.06
CA LEU A 62 12.23 -3.10 -9.30
C LEU A 62 13.64 -2.52 -9.21
N ASN A 63 14.47 -3.03 -8.28
CA ASN A 63 15.87 -2.63 -8.16
C ASN A 63 16.67 -2.98 -9.42
N ASP A 64 16.52 -4.20 -9.96
CA ASP A 64 17.21 -4.61 -11.18
C ASP A 64 16.79 -3.76 -12.38
N LEU A 65 15.50 -3.45 -12.48
CA LEU A 65 14.95 -2.59 -13.54
C LEU A 65 15.57 -1.20 -13.50
N ILE A 66 15.60 -0.57 -12.32
CA ILE A 66 16.12 0.80 -12.13
C ILE A 66 17.64 0.85 -12.30
N ASN A 67 18.38 -0.14 -11.78
CA ASN A 67 19.83 -0.22 -11.92
C ASN A 67 20.29 -0.40 -13.38
N HIS A 68 19.45 -1.01 -14.20
CA HIS A 68 19.72 -1.22 -15.63
C HIS A 68 18.73 -0.45 -16.52
N ASN A 69 18.30 0.73 -16.07
CA ASN A 69 17.20 1.49 -16.66
C ASN A 69 17.40 1.81 -18.15
N ASP A 70 18.62 2.09 -18.61
CA ASP A 70 18.92 2.37 -20.02
C ASP A 70 18.66 1.16 -20.92
N LYS A 71 18.86 -0.06 -20.40
CA LYS A 71 18.59 -1.31 -21.13
C LYS A 71 17.11 -1.52 -21.40
N TYR A 72 16.25 -1.08 -20.47
CA TYR A 72 14.82 -1.36 -20.49
C TYR A 72 13.98 -0.18 -20.96
N GLN A 73 14.61 0.97 -21.29
CA GLN A 73 13.92 2.17 -21.75
C GLN A 73 12.97 1.88 -22.91
N ASN A 74 11.69 2.21 -22.72
CA ASN A 74 10.59 1.98 -23.68
C ASN A 74 10.38 0.50 -24.07
N GLN A 75 10.81 -0.43 -23.20
CA GLN A 75 10.57 -1.85 -23.42
C GLN A 75 9.46 -2.36 -22.50
N GLU A 76 8.76 -3.38 -22.98
CA GLU A 76 7.83 -4.14 -22.15
C GLU A 76 8.61 -5.05 -21.21
N VAL A 77 8.27 -5.01 -19.93
CA VAL A 77 8.93 -5.76 -18.86
C VAL A 77 7.90 -6.52 -18.03
N LEU A 78 8.26 -7.72 -17.63
CA LEU A 78 7.57 -8.47 -16.57
C LEU A 78 8.25 -8.14 -15.25
N LEU A 79 7.52 -7.53 -14.31
CA LEU A 79 8.06 -7.02 -13.06
C LEU A 79 7.35 -7.64 -11.86
N ALA A 80 8.12 -8.09 -10.86
CA ALA A 80 7.63 -8.40 -9.52
C ALA A 80 8.00 -7.25 -8.59
N THR A 81 7.02 -6.73 -7.84
CA THR A 81 7.23 -5.59 -6.94
C THR A 81 6.19 -5.58 -5.83
N ARG A 82 6.35 -4.67 -4.87
CA ARG A 82 5.37 -4.41 -3.82
C ARG A 82 4.64 -3.10 -4.09
N ILE A 83 3.34 -3.10 -3.88
CA ILE A 83 2.52 -1.88 -3.89
C ILE A 83 2.77 -1.13 -2.58
N ALA A 84 3.38 0.05 -2.65
CA ALA A 84 3.54 0.91 -1.48
C ALA A 84 2.27 1.71 -1.20
N LYS A 85 1.69 2.32 -2.24
CA LYS A 85 0.48 3.13 -2.14
C LYS A 85 -0.39 2.96 -3.38
N VAL A 86 -1.71 3.04 -3.20
CA VAL A 86 -2.71 3.02 -4.27
C VAL A 86 -3.48 4.33 -4.24
N CYS A 87 -3.84 4.86 -5.41
CA CYS A 87 -4.75 5.99 -5.54
C CYS A 87 -6.11 5.65 -4.90
N GLN A 88 -6.41 6.25 -3.74
CA GLN A 88 -7.59 5.94 -2.96
C GLN A 88 -8.92 6.41 -3.59
N LYS A 89 -8.87 7.31 -4.58
CA LYS A 89 -10.07 7.77 -5.29
C LYS A 89 -10.68 6.71 -6.20
N LYS A 90 -9.83 5.92 -6.90
CA LYS A 90 -10.29 5.00 -7.96
C LYS A 90 -9.43 3.75 -8.13
N GLY A 91 -8.24 3.67 -7.53
CA GLY A 91 -7.26 2.64 -7.87
C GLY A 91 -6.64 2.80 -9.27
N CYS A 92 -6.61 4.02 -9.82
CA CYS A 92 -6.20 4.30 -11.21
C CYS A 92 -4.68 4.35 -11.43
N PHE A 93 -3.90 4.33 -10.37
CA PHE A 93 -2.45 4.13 -10.37
C PHE A 93 -2.00 3.64 -9.00
N PHE A 94 -0.78 3.15 -8.93
CA PHE A 94 -0.13 2.88 -7.66
C PHE A 94 1.36 3.22 -7.71
N VAL A 95 1.98 3.31 -6.55
CA VAL A 95 3.43 3.42 -6.39
C VAL A 95 3.99 2.06 -6.04
N ALA A 96 4.88 1.55 -6.89
CA ALA A 96 5.69 0.38 -6.60
C ALA A 96 6.92 0.79 -5.79
N GLN A 97 7.34 -0.05 -4.84
CA GLN A 97 8.53 0.20 -4.02
C GLN A 97 9.27 -1.09 -3.70
N GLU A 98 10.61 -1.00 -3.78
CA GLU A 98 11.54 -2.03 -3.30
C GLU A 98 12.77 -1.34 -2.71
N GLY A 99 12.87 -1.34 -1.37
CA GLY A 99 13.87 -0.53 -0.67
C GLY A 99 13.71 0.97 -0.96
N ALA A 100 14.76 1.60 -1.48
CA ALA A 100 14.75 3.01 -1.91
C ALA A 100 14.23 3.21 -3.34
N ALA A 101 14.12 2.15 -4.14
CA ALA A 101 13.63 2.23 -5.51
C ALA A 101 12.11 2.40 -5.52
N THR A 102 11.63 3.37 -6.29
CA THR A 102 10.20 3.64 -6.49
C THR A 102 9.88 3.85 -7.95
N ALA A 103 8.69 3.41 -8.37
CA ALA A 103 8.16 3.68 -9.71
C ALA A 103 6.65 3.92 -9.64
N ARG A 104 6.16 4.83 -10.50
CA ARG A 104 4.73 5.05 -10.69
C ARG A 104 4.19 4.04 -11.70
N ILE A 105 3.16 3.33 -11.34
CA ILE A 105 2.49 2.37 -12.20
C ILE A 105 1.11 2.93 -12.56
N SER A 106 0.89 3.23 -13.83
CA SER A 106 -0.42 3.58 -14.39
C SER A 106 -0.89 2.47 -15.32
N PHE A 107 -2.14 2.51 -15.74
CA PHE A 107 -2.73 1.46 -16.56
C PHE A 107 -2.94 1.93 -18.00
N LYS A 108 -2.64 1.01 -18.91
CA LYS A 108 -2.74 1.26 -20.36
C LYS A 108 -4.14 1.74 -20.72
N ASP A 109 -4.21 2.89 -21.37
CA ASP A 109 -5.44 3.50 -21.89
C ASP A 109 -6.55 3.72 -20.84
N TYR A 110 -6.18 3.74 -19.55
CA TYR A 110 -7.15 3.77 -18.43
C TYR A 110 -8.19 2.63 -18.51
N SER A 111 -7.80 1.50 -19.09
CA SER A 111 -8.71 0.41 -19.40
C SER A 111 -9.15 -0.42 -18.20
N PHE A 112 -8.41 -0.38 -17.10
CA PHE A 112 -8.75 -1.04 -15.84
C PHE A 112 -8.17 -0.30 -14.64
N PHE A 113 -8.65 -0.66 -13.44
CA PHE A 113 -8.18 -0.16 -12.15
C PHE A 113 -7.99 -1.32 -11.18
N ILE A 114 -7.12 -1.13 -10.18
CA ILE A 114 -6.93 -2.12 -9.12
C ILE A 114 -7.73 -1.74 -7.88
N PRO A 115 -8.09 -2.70 -7.01
CA PRO A 115 -8.76 -2.42 -5.75
C PRO A 115 -7.93 -1.48 -4.87
N THR A 116 -8.59 -0.52 -4.20
CA THR A 116 -7.89 0.48 -3.38
C THR A 116 -7.24 -0.11 -2.12
N ASP A 117 -7.65 -1.30 -1.69
CA ASP A 117 -7.07 -2.09 -0.60
C ASP A 117 -5.86 -2.94 -1.00
N SER A 118 -5.36 -2.78 -2.23
CA SER A 118 -4.18 -3.51 -2.73
C SER A 118 -2.86 -3.03 -2.15
N GLY A 119 -2.85 -1.98 -1.34
CA GLY A 119 -1.65 -1.49 -0.66
C GLY A 119 -0.96 -2.58 0.17
N GLY A 120 0.38 -2.62 0.11
CA GLY A 120 1.19 -3.60 0.82
C GLY A 120 1.32 -4.97 0.15
N LYS A 121 0.53 -5.29 -0.88
CA LYS A 121 0.58 -6.58 -1.58
C LYS A 121 1.78 -6.67 -2.52
N ASN A 122 2.35 -7.87 -2.65
CA ASN A 122 3.35 -8.18 -3.68
C ASN A 122 2.60 -8.56 -4.95
N VAL A 123 2.96 -7.96 -6.08
CA VAL A 123 2.28 -8.14 -7.36
C VAL A 123 3.26 -8.48 -8.47
N VAL A 124 2.74 -9.11 -9.53
CA VAL A 124 3.43 -9.26 -10.80
C VAL A 124 2.67 -8.48 -11.85
N LEU A 125 3.38 -7.69 -12.64
CA LEU A 125 2.79 -6.89 -13.70
C LEU A 125 3.57 -7.00 -15.00
N LEU A 126 2.87 -6.81 -16.13
CA LEU A 126 3.44 -6.62 -17.45
C LEU A 126 3.18 -5.18 -17.88
N GLY A 127 4.19 -4.48 -18.38
CA GLY A 127 4.01 -3.09 -18.82
C GLY A 127 5.23 -2.49 -19.46
N VAL A 128 5.04 -1.33 -20.11
CA VAL A 128 6.12 -0.60 -20.76
C VAL A 128 6.78 0.34 -19.76
N TYR A 129 8.07 0.14 -19.56
CA TYR A 129 8.88 0.98 -18.68
C TYR A 129 9.35 2.24 -19.37
N SER A 130 9.39 3.34 -18.64
CA SER A 130 10.01 4.59 -19.10
C SER A 130 10.65 5.34 -17.93
N ARG A 131 11.73 6.07 -18.23
CA ARG A 131 12.36 7.05 -17.35
C ARG A 131 12.25 8.42 -17.96
N SER A 132 11.76 9.38 -17.24
CA SER A 132 11.70 10.77 -17.65
C SER A 132 12.29 11.68 -16.56
N SER A 133 12.87 12.82 -16.99
CA SER A 133 13.18 13.90 -16.07
C SER A 133 11.87 14.58 -15.65
N VAL A 134 11.68 14.79 -14.36
CA VAL A 134 10.45 15.40 -13.84
C VAL A 134 10.74 16.85 -13.51
N SER A 135 9.91 17.76 -14.00
CA SER A 135 9.96 19.15 -13.58
C SER A 135 9.58 19.27 -12.10
N LYS A 136 10.13 20.29 -11.41
CA LYS A 136 9.81 20.56 -10.00
C LYS A 136 8.29 20.67 -9.75
N LYS A 137 7.56 21.22 -10.72
CA LYS A 137 6.10 21.40 -10.64
C LYS A 137 5.36 20.06 -10.70
N GLU A 138 5.78 19.14 -11.57
CA GLU A 138 5.20 17.79 -11.66
C GLU A 138 5.49 16.98 -10.41
N ALA A 139 6.72 17.05 -9.87
CA ALA A 139 7.05 16.38 -8.61
C ALA A 139 6.14 16.83 -7.47
N GLN A 140 5.85 18.13 -7.36
CA GLN A 140 4.92 18.67 -6.35
C GLN A 140 3.48 18.16 -6.51
N HIS A 141 3.00 17.99 -7.75
CA HIS A 141 1.68 17.40 -7.98
C HIS A 141 1.59 15.95 -7.56
N TYR A 142 2.64 15.16 -7.80
CA TYR A 142 2.67 13.76 -7.36
C TYR A 142 2.71 13.62 -5.85
N ASP A 143 3.49 14.47 -5.17
CA ASP A 143 3.54 14.51 -3.71
C ASP A 143 2.16 14.86 -3.12
N ALA A 144 1.45 15.83 -3.73
CA ALA A 144 0.10 16.21 -3.32
C ALA A 144 -0.94 15.10 -3.53
N ASP A 145 -0.87 14.35 -4.65
CA ASP A 145 -1.77 13.22 -4.94
C ASP A 145 -1.57 12.04 -3.96
N LEU A 146 -0.39 11.95 -3.36
CA LEU A 146 -0.04 10.91 -2.40
C LEU A 146 -0.19 11.37 -0.93
N ASN A 147 -0.60 12.63 -0.70
CA ASN A 147 -0.60 13.29 0.61
C ASN A 147 0.78 13.28 1.29
N GLU A 148 1.85 13.40 0.52
CA GLU A 148 3.20 13.50 1.00
C GLU A 148 3.68 14.95 0.97
N THR A 149 4.25 15.43 2.07
CA THR A 149 4.92 16.73 2.14
C THR A 149 6.39 16.56 1.80
N GLY A 150 6.74 16.92 0.59
CA GLY A 150 8.00 17.39 0.08
C GLY A 150 9.31 16.83 0.57
N ALA A 151 9.79 15.78 -0.10
CA ALA A 151 11.21 15.54 -0.26
C ALA A 151 11.56 15.62 -1.77
N SER A 152 11.25 16.72 -2.41
CA SER A 152 11.58 16.91 -3.82
C SER A 152 13.09 17.17 -3.96
N ASN A 153 13.84 16.13 -4.31
CA ASN A 153 15.19 16.26 -4.84
C ASN A 153 15.12 16.97 -6.21
N PRO A 154 15.86 18.06 -6.47
CA PRO A 154 15.76 18.86 -7.70
C PRO A 154 16.24 18.15 -8.98
N GLU A 155 16.88 16.99 -8.88
CA GLU A 155 17.31 16.17 -10.03
C GLU A 155 16.58 14.83 -10.05
N ARG A 156 15.25 14.82 -10.05
CA ARG A 156 14.50 13.58 -10.06
C ARG A 156 14.27 13.06 -11.46
N TYR A 157 14.69 11.84 -11.67
CA TYR A 157 14.09 10.99 -12.68
C TYR A 157 12.84 10.33 -12.09
N GLN A 158 11.76 10.36 -12.82
CA GLN A 158 10.61 9.54 -12.53
C GLN A 158 10.73 8.23 -13.32
N TYR A 159 10.66 7.14 -12.60
CA TYR A 159 10.50 5.81 -13.17
C TYR A 159 9.01 5.51 -13.25
N SER A 160 8.53 5.17 -14.43
CA SER A 160 7.11 4.88 -14.64
C SER A 160 6.93 3.64 -15.49
N ILE A 161 5.82 2.95 -15.24
CA ILE A 161 5.42 1.79 -16.03
C ILE A 161 3.95 1.96 -16.39
N VAL A 162 3.65 1.83 -17.68
CA VAL A 162 2.27 1.74 -18.17
C VAL A 162 1.92 0.27 -18.25
N ALA A 163 1.23 -0.24 -17.25
CA ALA A 163 0.90 -1.64 -17.12
C ALA A 163 -0.27 -2.04 -18.03
N SER A 164 -0.11 -3.12 -18.76
CA SER A 164 -1.16 -3.81 -19.53
C SER A 164 -1.85 -4.90 -18.73
N ALA A 165 -1.17 -5.48 -17.72
CA ALA A 165 -1.71 -6.50 -16.84
C ALA A 165 -1.12 -6.38 -15.42
N VAL A 166 -1.91 -6.72 -14.40
CA VAL A 166 -1.47 -6.80 -13.00
C VAL A 166 -2.12 -8.00 -12.33
N SER A 167 -1.29 -8.90 -11.77
CA SER A 167 -1.73 -10.02 -10.94
C SER A 167 -1.54 -9.66 -9.46
N ILE A 168 -2.61 -9.73 -8.68
CA ILE A 168 -2.68 -9.31 -7.28
C ILE A 168 -3.07 -10.51 -6.41
N PRO A 169 -2.35 -10.83 -5.32
CA PRO A 169 -2.77 -11.86 -4.39
C PRO A 169 -4.13 -11.54 -3.77
N ARG A 170 -4.96 -12.57 -3.66
CA ARG A 170 -6.22 -12.48 -2.90
C ARG A 170 -5.91 -12.40 -1.40
N SER A 171 -6.75 -11.68 -0.69
CA SER A 171 -6.69 -11.57 0.78
C SER A 171 -7.26 -12.83 1.43
#